data_96d3b7c58e53ef8925259a14022b7caf
#
_entry.id   96d3b7c58e53ef8925259a14022b7caf
#
_cell.length_a   1.000
_cell.length_b   1.000
_cell.length_c   1.000
_cell.angle_alpha   90.00
_cell.angle_beta   90.00
_cell.angle_gamma   90.00
#
_symmetry.space_group_name_H-M   'P 1'
#
loop_
_entity.id
_entity.type
_entity.pdbx_description
1 polymer ?
#
loop_
_entity_poly.entity_id
_entity_poly.type
_entity_poly.pdbx_seq_one_letter_code
_entity_poly.pdbx_strand_id
1 'polypeptide(L)'
;CKKALGETNGDMDAAIDWLRTQGLATAAKKSGRVASEGLVAISVDGTKGAVIELNAETDFVARNTEFQDFARALSSLALSADDIDVLRGVEFPETGRKVEDELTQKIATIGENMTLRRMEQISVSHGAVVSYMHNAIADGLGRIGVLVALESTADAGSLTKLGKQIAMH
;
A
#
# COMPACT_ATOMS: atom_id res chain seq x y z
N CYS A 1 -5.84 18.73 -15.22
CA CYS A 1 -7.06 19.53 -14.94
C CYS A 1 -7.44 20.45 -16.10
N LYS A 2 -6.57 21.39 -16.58
CA LYS A 2 -6.94 22.34 -17.65
C LYS A 2 -7.48 21.66 -18.93
N LYS A 3 -6.84 20.57 -19.39
CA LYS A 3 -7.30 19.81 -20.57
C LYS A 3 -8.66 19.19 -20.33
N ALA A 4 -8.88 18.55 -19.18
CA ALA A 4 -10.17 17.93 -18.84
C ALA A 4 -11.31 18.95 -18.86
N LEU A 5 -11.13 20.09 -18.20
CA LEU A 5 -12.12 21.18 -18.21
C LEU A 5 -12.37 21.74 -19.63
N GLY A 6 -11.33 21.78 -20.47
CA GLY A 6 -11.49 22.18 -21.88
C GLY A 6 -12.35 21.19 -22.68
N GLU A 7 -12.12 19.88 -22.50
CA GLU A 7 -12.86 18.80 -23.18
C GLU A 7 -14.33 18.68 -22.70
N THR A 8 -14.62 19.18 -21.50
CA THR A 8 -15.96 19.12 -20.90
C THR A 8 -16.65 20.47 -20.75
N ASN A 9 -16.16 21.49 -21.48
CA ASN A 9 -16.73 22.85 -21.49
C ASN A 9 -16.88 23.48 -20.07
N GLY A 10 -15.96 23.14 -19.16
CA GLY A 10 -15.96 23.68 -17.80
C GLY A 10 -16.83 22.92 -16.80
N ASP A 11 -17.54 21.87 -17.22
CA ASP A 11 -18.30 21.02 -16.32
C ASP A 11 -17.35 20.19 -15.44
N MET A 12 -17.46 20.37 -14.12
CA MET A 12 -16.58 19.73 -13.15
C MET A 12 -16.81 18.23 -13.03
N ASP A 13 -18.06 17.80 -13.01
CA ASP A 13 -18.41 16.38 -12.85
C ASP A 13 -18.00 15.59 -14.09
N ALA A 14 -18.32 16.13 -15.27
CA ALA A 14 -17.86 15.58 -16.54
C ALA A 14 -16.32 15.57 -16.66
N ALA A 15 -15.63 16.57 -16.11
CA ALA A 15 -14.16 16.61 -16.12
C ALA A 15 -13.54 15.54 -15.21
N ILE A 16 -14.16 15.24 -14.07
CA ILE A 16 -13.77 14.15 -13.18
C ILE A 16 -13.92 12.80 -13.89
N ASP A 17 -15.06 12.54 -14.50
CA ASP A 17 -15.33 11.33 -15.27
C ASP A 17 -14.38 11.18 -16.47
N TRP A 18 -14.09 12.28 -17.15
CA TRP A 18 -13.11 12.30 -18.25
C TRP A 18 -11.71 11.91 -17.76
N LEU A 19 -11.25 12.49 -16.63
CA LEU A 19 -9.95 12.15 -16.02
C LEU A 19 -9.88 10.69 -15.58
N ARG A 20 -10.96 10.18 -14.99
CA ARG A 20 -11.09 8.75 -14.63
C ARG A 20 -10.94 7.85 -15.85
N THR A 21 -11.66 8.16 -16.93
CA THR A 21 -11.59 7.41 -18.20
C THR A 21 -10.17 7.45 -18.80
N GLN A 22 -9.49 8.60 -18.77
CA GLN A 22 -8.12 8.73 -19.25
C GLN A 22 -7.13 7.94 -18.35
N GLY A 23 -7.35 7.93 -17.05
CA GLY A 23 -6.57 7.13 -16.09
C GLY A 23 -6.68 5.63 -16.38
N LEU A 24 -7.91 5.12 -16.55
CA LEU A 24 -8.18 3.74 -16.92
C LEU A 24 -7.50 3.36 -18.26
N ALA A 25 -7.62 4.20 -19.27
CA ALA A 25 -6.99 3.96 -20.58
C ALA A 25 -5.45 3.94 -20.49
N THR A 26 -4.87 4.80 -19.64
CA THR A 26 -3.42 4.85 -19.41
C THR A 26 -2.94 3.61 -18.65
N ALA A 27 -3.64 3.21 -17.59
CA ALA A 27 -3.33 2.01 -16.83
C ALA A 27 -3.45 0.75 -17.71
N ALA A 28 -4.51 0.64 -18.52
CA ALA A 28 -4.69 -0.48 -19.44
C ALA A 28 -3.53 -0.61 -20.44
N LYS A 29 -3.01 0.50 -20.98
CA LYS A 29 -1.84 0.49 -21.87
C LYS A 29 -0.56 0.01 -21.20
N LYS A 30 -0.48 0.14 -19.88
CA LYS A 30 0.71 -0.21 -19.08
C LYS A 30 0.60 -1.59 -18.43
N SER A 31 -0.59 -2.17 -18.31
CA SER A 31 -0.85 -3.42 -17.58
C SER A 31 -0.04 -4.63 -18.06
N GLY A 32 0.41 -4.64 -19.30
CA GLY A 32 1.29 -5.67 -19.84
C GLY A 32 2.79 -5.50 -19.53
N ARG A 33 3.18 -4.40 -18.85
CA ARG A 33 4.58 -4.17 -18.48
C ARG A 33 4.92 -4.87 -17.18
N VAL A 34 6.12 -5.43 -17.08
CA VAL A 34 6.57 -6.13 -15.88
C VAL A 34 6.79 -5.13 -14.75
N ALA A 35 6.13 -5.34 -13.63
CA ALA A 35 6.29 -4.59 -12.38
C ALA A 35 6.89 -5.54 -11.33
N SER A 36 8.21 -5.60 -11.24
CA SER A 36 8.96 -6.51 -10.35
C SER A 36 9.76 -5.78 -9.27
N GLU A 37 9.89 -4.48 -9.38
CA GLU A 37 10.48 -3.61 -8.37
C GLU A 37 9.38 -3.08 -7.42
N GLY A 38 9.71 -2.20 -6.51
CA GLY A 38 8.75 -1.55 -5.61
C GLY A 38 9.12 -1.69 -4.15
N LEU A 39 8.10 -1.77 -3.28
CA LEU A 39 8.25 -1.77 -1.83
C LEU A 39 7.37 -2.82 -1.15
N VAL A 40 7.89 -3.29 -0.02
CA VAL A 40 7.10 -3.88 1.06
C VAL A 40 6.78 -2.78 2.07
N ALA A 41 5.53 -2.67 2.50
CA ALA A 41 5.10 -1.76 3.55
C ALA A 41 4.47 -2.54 4.70
N ILE A 42 4.76 -2.13 5.92
CA ILE A 42 4.25 -2.76 7.15
C ILE A 42 3.59 -1.71 8.03
N SER A 43 2.44 -2.08 8.58
CA SER A 43 1.79 -1.36 9.68
C SER A 43 1.51 -2.31 10.83
N VAL A 44 1.70 -1.82 12.07
CA VAL A 44 1.41 -2.57 13.31
C VAL A 44 0.62 -1.68 14.25
N ASP A 45 -0.43 -2.25 14.82
CA ASP A 45 -1.25 -1.62 15.86
C ASP A 45 -1.49 -2.63 17.00
N GLY A 46 -0.66 -2.53 18.03
CA GLY A 46 -0.74 -3.35 19.24
C GLY A 46 -0.67 -4.86 18.94
N THR A 47 -1.83 -5.50 18.88
CA THR A 47 -1.98 -6.94 18.67
C THR A 47 -2.29 -7.33 17.23
N LYS A 48 -2.25 -6.37 16.30
CA LYS A 48 -2.45 -6.59 14.86
C LYS A 48 -1.26 -6.09 14.05
N GLY A 49 -0.99 -6.75 12.94
CA GLY A 49 0.00 -6.29 11.96
C GLY A 49 -0.40 -6.68 10.56
N ALA A 50 -0.12 -5.82 9.61
CA ALA A 50 -0.33 -6.08 8.21
C ALA A 50 0.92 -5.75 7.38
N VAL A 51 1.15 -6.51 6.35
CA VAL A 51 2.23 -6.32 5.37
C VAL A 51 1.65 -6.38 3.97
N ILE A 52 2.06 -5.44 3.13
CA ILE A 52 1.68 -5.44 1.70
C ILE A 52 2.93 -5.40 0.83
N GLU A 53 2.82 -5.91 -0.39
CA GLU A 53 3.79 -5.72 -1.46
C GLU A 53 3.15 -4.92 -2.59
N LEU A 54 3.71 -3.72 -2.83
CA LEU A 54 3.33 -2.81 -3.91
C LEU A 54 4.47 -2.76 -4.92
N ASN A 55 4.25 -3.31 -6.11
CA ASN A 55 5.24 -3.36 -7.17
C ASN A 55 5.10 -2.22 -8.16
N ALA A 56 6.24 -1.85 -8.79
CA ALA A 56 6.37 -0.90 -9.88
C ALA A 56 7.36 -1.41 -10.92
N GLU A 57 7.50 -0.73 -12.06
CA GLU A 57 8.41 -1.15 -13.13
C GLU A 57 9.89 -0.95 -12.74
N THR A 58 10.21 0.16 -12.03
CA THR A 58 11.58 0.55 -11.69
C THR A 58 11.78 0.81 -10.20
N ASP A 59 13.03 0.70 -9.75
CA ASP A 59 13.43 1.03 -8.37
C ASP A 59 13.43 2.54 -8.09
N PHE A 60 13.42 3.39 -9.13
CA PHE A 60 13.29 4.84 -8.97
C PHE A 60 11.93 5.22 -8.35
N VAL A 61 10.86 4.53 -8.73
CA VAL A 61 9.52 4.75 -8.17
C VAL A 61 9.49 4.43 -6.68
N ALA A 62 10.25 3.44 -6.21
CA ALA A 62 10.35 3.14 -4.78
C ALA A 62 10.88 4.30 -3.93
N ARG A 63 11.56 5.28 -4.54
CA ARG A 63 12.07 6.51 -3.90
C ARG A 63 11.13 7.70 -4.07
N ASN A 64 10.07 7.56 -4.86
CA ASN A 64 9.08 8.60 -5.07
C ASN A 64 8.20 8.74 -3.82
N THR A 65 8.07 9.95 -3.29
CA THR A 65 7.29 10.22 -2.07
C THR A 65 5.82 9.83 -2.24
N GLU A 66 5.21 10.15 -3.38
CA GLU A 66 3.81 9.80 -3.66
C GLU A 66 3.58 8.28 -3.64
N PHE A 67 4.52 7.50 -4.18
CA PHE A 67 4.47 6.04 -4.14
C PHE A 67 4.64 5.51 -2.71
N GLN A 68 5.58 6.08 -1.94
CA GLN A 68 5.81 5.69 -0.54
C GLN A 68 4.61 5.99 0.34
N ASP A 69 4.00 7.17 0.19
CA ASP A 69 2.82 7.57 0.95
C ASP A 69 1.62 6.68 0.62
N PHE A 70 1.46 6.33 -0.65
CA PHE A 70 0.45 5.37 -1.07
C PHE A 70 0.69 3.99 -0.45
N ALA A 71 1.93 3.48 -0.46
CA ALA A 71 2.27 2.19 0.16
C ALA A 71 2.00 2.19 1.67
N ARG A 72 2.32 3.28 2.40
CA ARG A 72 2.00 3.43 3.83
C ARG A 72 0.49 3.41 4.07
N ALA A 73 -0.26 4.17 3.31
CA ALA A 73 -1.71 4.21 3.43
C ALA A 73 -2.31 2.82 3.20
N LEU A 74 -1.87 2.10 2.17
CA LEU A 74 -2.31 0.73 1.91
C LEU A 74 -2.00 -0.23 3.07
N SER A 75 -0.80 -0.17 3.66
CA SER A 75 -0.45 -1.04 4.79
C SER A 75 -1.28 -0.72 6.04
N SER A 76 -1.66 0.54 6.25
CA SER A 76 -2.55 0.94 7.34
C SER A 76 -3.98 0.46 7.11
N LEU A 77 -4.50 0.56 5.90
CA LEU A 77 -5.83 0.03 5.53
C LEU A 77 -5.88 -1.49 5.64
N ALA A 78 -4.78 -2.17 5.32
CA ALA A 78 -4.65 -3.62 5.42
C ALA A 78 -4.82 -4.15 6.85
N LEU A 79 -4.62 -3.34 7.90
CA LEU A 79 -4.91 -3.73 9.29
C LEU A 79 -6.39 -4.06 9.53
N SER A 80 -7.29 -3.58 8.68
CA SER A 80 -8.73 -3.79 8.80
C SER A 80 -9.33 -4.60 7.65
N ALA A 81 -8.50 -5.10 6.72
CA ALA A 81 -8.92 -5.89 5.59
C ALA A 81 -8.54 -7.37 5.82
N ASP A 82 -9.47 -8.27 5.61
CA ASP A 82 -9.24 -9.71 5.83
C ASP A 82 -8.36 -10.32 4.72
N ASP A 83 -8.44 -9.77 3.52
CA ASP A 83 -7.66 -10.20 2.37
C ASP A 83 -7.43 -9.05 1.36
N ILE A 84 -6.67 -9.35 0.30
CA ILE A 84 -6.30 -8.37 -0.72
C ILE A 84 -7.50 -7.88 -1.55
N ASP A 85 -8.54 -8.70 -1.74
CA ASP A 85 -9.70 -8.32 -2.54
C ASP A 85 -10.61 -7.40 -1.71
N VAL A 86 -10.73 -7.65 -0.41
CA VAL A 86 -11.35 -6.71 0.54
C VAL A 86 -10.58 -5.40 0.53
N LEU A 87 -9.24 -5.42 0.65
CA LEU A 87 -8.41 -4.21 0.64
C LEU A 87 -8.60 -3.38 -0.64
N ARG A 88 -8.69 -4.02 -1.81
CA ARG A 88 -8.92 -3.33 -3.09
C ARG A 88 -10.24 -2.57 -3.11
N GLY A 89 -11.25 -3.06 -2.40
CA GLY A 89 -12.59 -2.48 -2.31
C GLY A 89 -12.74 -1.39 -1.25
N VAL A 90 -11.77 -1.22 -0.34
CA VAL A 90 -11.82 -0.20 0.73
C VAL A 90 -11.71 1.20 0.15
N GLU A 91 -12.41 2.16 0.76
CA GLU A 91 -12.27 3.57 0.42
C GLU A 91 -10.92 4.13 0.89
N PHE A 92 -10.20 4.76 -0.03
CA PHE A 92 -8.96 5.45 0.26
C PHE A 92 -9.26 6.79 0.96
N PRO A 93 -8.77 7.01 2.19
CA PRO A 93 -9.24 8.11 3.05
C PRO A 93 -9.10 9.51 2.44
N GLU A 94 -8.03 9.76 1.68
CA GLU A 94 -7.74 11.08 1.12
C GLU A 94 -8.63 11.45 -0.07
N THR A 95 -9.18 10.45 -0.78
CA THR A 95 -9.89 10.70 -2.04
C THR A 95 -11.31 10.14 -2.08
N GLY A 96 -11.68 9.25 -1.13
CA GLY A 96 -12.96 8.55 -1.13
C GLY A 96 -13.12 7.53 -2.26
N ARG A 97 -12.09 7.33 -3.09
CA ARG A 97 -12.10 6.31 -4.13
C ARG A 97 -11.78 4.95 -3.53
N LYS A 98 -12.19 3.88 -4.19
CA LYS A 98 -11.68 2.55 -3.85
C LYS A 98 -10.17 2.48 -4.07
N VAL A 99 -9.48 1.65 -3.28
CA VAL A 99 -8.03 1.41 -3.42
C VAL A 99 -7.66 1.00 -4.85
N GLU A 100 -8.45 0.17 -5.53
CA GLU A 100 -8.21 -0.24 -6.92
C GLU A 100 -8.28 0.94 -7.92
N ASP A 101 -9.22 1.86 -7.70
CA ASP A 101 -9.36 3.08 -8.50
C ASP A 101 -8.22 4.06 -8.22
N GLU A 102 -7.81 4.18 -6.95
CA GLU A 102 -6.68 5.02 -6.57
C GLU A 102 -5.36 4.48 -7.14
N LEU A 103 -5.13 3.17 -7.12
CA LEU A 103 -3.99 2.53 -7.78
C LEU A 103 -3.95 2.85 -9.28
N THR A 104 -5.11 2.80 -9.94
CA THR A 104 -5.25 3.16 -11.36
C THR A 104 -4.85 4.62 -11.62
N GLN A 105 -5.24 5.54 -10.73
CA GLN A 105 -4.85 6.95 -10.82
C GLN A 105 -3.34 7.13 -10.57
N LYS A 106 -2.76 6.40 -9.62
CA LYS A 106 -1.30 6.43 -9.37
C LYS A 106 -0.51 5.93 -10.59
N ILE A 107 -0.98 4.88 -11.28
CA ILE A 107 -0.38 4.43 -12.56
C ILE A 107 -0.40 5.55 -13.61
N ALA A 108 -1.50 6.31 -13.67
CA ALA A 108 -1.62 7.42 -14.63
C ALA A 108 -0.72 8.62 -14.28
N THR A 109 -0.59 8.97 -12.99
CA THR A 109 0.16 10.14 -12.52
C THR A 109 1.66 9.87 -12.43
N ILE A 110 2.08 8.75 -11.85
CA ILE A 110 3.48 8.35 -11.73
C ILE A 110 4.04 7.89 -13.07
N GLY A 111 3.20 7.28 -13.92
CA GLY A 111 3.56 6.94 -15.28
C GLY A 111 4.18 5.56 -15.46
N GLU A 112 4.17 4.70 -14.43
CA GLU A 112 4.60 3.32 -14.47
C GLU A 112 3.45 2.35 -14.18
N ASN A 113 3.56 1.10 -14.67
CA ASN A 113 2.68 0.03 -14.24
C ASN A 113 2.93 -0.26 -12.75
N MET A 114 1.87 -0.46 -12.00
CA MET A 114 1.93 -0.77 -10.57
C MET A 114 0.95 -1.87 -10.23
N THR A 115 1.29 -2.69 -9.24
CA THR A 115 0.44 -3.80 -8.80
C THR A 115 0.50 -3.93 -7.29
N LEU A 116 -0.65 -3.89 -6.63
CA LEU A 116 -0.79 -4.39 -5.28
C LEU A 116 -0.83 -5.93 -5.39
N ARG A 117 0.34 -6.55 -5.16
CA ARG A 117 0.59 -7.94 -5.50
C ARG A 117 0.04 -8.90 -4.46
N ARG A 118 0.29 -8.61 -3.19
CA ARG A 118 -0.13 -9.45 -2.06
C ARG A 118 -0.22 -8.64 -0.78
N MET A 119 -0.96 -9.18 0.16
CA MET A 119 -0.99 -8.73 1.56
C MET A 119 -1.12 -9.93 2.48
N GLU A 120 -0.66 -9.74 3.70
CA GLU A 120 -0.90 -10.66 4.82
C GLU A 120 -1.23 -9.85 6.07
N GLN A 121 -2.12 -10.38 6.89
CA GLN A 121 -2.47 -9.82 8.19
C GLN A 121 -2.29 -10.89 9.25
N ILE A 122 -1.73 -10.51 10.40
CA ILE A 122 -1.67 -11.38 11.58
C ILE A 122 -2.18 -10.62 12.81
N SER A 123 -2.82 -11.37 13.70
CA SER A 123 -3.31 -10.81 14.96
C SER A 123 -3.27 -11.85 16.08
N VAL A 124 -3.23 -11.36 17.32
CA VAL A 124 -3.34 -12.17 18.54
C VAL A 124 -4.40 -11.57 19.45
N SER A 125 -5.03 -12.41 20.26
CA SER A 125 -6.06 -11.96 21.22
C SER A 125 -5.45 -11.12 22.33
N HIS A 126 -4.25 -11.46 22.77
CA HIS A 126 -3.45 -10.75 23.76
C HIS A 126 -1.97 -11.00 23.50
N GLY A 127 -1.15 -10.00 23.77
CA GLY A 127 0.29 -10.07 23.49
C GLY A 127 0.78 -8.92 22.62
N ALA A 128 1.60 -9.22 21.62
CA ALA A 128 2.13 -8.20 20.72
C ALA A 128 2.37 -8.75 19.31
N VAL A 129 2.13 -7.90 18.31
CA VAL A 129 2.65 -8.08 16.96
C VAL A 129 3.84 -7.13 16.78
N VAL A 130 4.93 -7.65 16.26
CA VAL A 130 6.19 -6.93 16.08
C VAL A 130 6.61 -7.01 14.63
N SER A 131 7.11 -5.91 14.09
CA SER A 131 7.63 -5.83 12.74
C SER A 131 9.14 -5.66 12.70
N TYR A 132 9.74 -6.19 11.64
CA TYR A 132 11.11 -5.90 11.25
C TYR A 132 11.16 -5.62 9.74
N MET A 133 11.84 -4.54 9.38
CA MET A 133 12.06 -4.18 7.99
C MET A 133 13.54 -4.29 7.66
N HIS A 134 13.89 -5.23 6.78
CA HIS A 134 15.24 -5.37 6.27
C HIS A 134 15.44 -4.49 5.03
N ASN A 135 16.60 -3.83 4.95
CA ASN A 135 16.88 -2.82 3.92
C ASN A 135 15.78 -1.73 3.87
N ALA A 136 15.49 -1.17 5.05
CA ALA A 136 14.53 -0.08 5.18
C ALA A 136 14.96 1.13 4.32
N ILE A 137 14.02 1.67 3.56
CA ILE A 137 14.19 2.90 2.78
C ILE A 137 13.63 4.08 3.58
N ALA A 138 12.56 3.84 4.32
CA ALA A 138 11.93 4.76 5.24
C ALA A 138 11.22 3.96 6.33
N ASP A 139 10.64 4.65 7.31
CA ASP A 139 9.90 4.00 8.38
C ASP A 139 8.74 3.17 7.83
N GLY A 140 8.69 1.88 8.21
CA GLY A 140 7.70 0.92 7.71
C GLY A 140 7.83 0.51 6.25
N LEU A 141 8.83 1.00 5.51
CA LEU A 141 9.02 0.73 4.08
C LEU A 141 10.39 0.14 3.79
N GLY A 142 10.44 -0.90 2.98
CA GLY A 142 11.70 -1.53 2.59
C GLY A 142 11.52 -2.63 1.56
N ARG A 143 12.51 -3.52 1.50
CA ARG A 143 12.51 -4.61 0.51
C ARG A 143 12.02 -5.94 1.07
N ILE A 144 12.24 -6.19 2.35
CA ILE A 144 11.82 -7.42 3.04
C ILE A 144 11.18 -7.02 4.35
N GLY A 145 9.94 -7.42 4.54
CA GLY A 145 9.18 -7.17 5.75
C GLY A 145 8.86 -8.47 6.47
N VAL A 146 9.01 -8.46 7.78
CA VAL A 146 8.69 -9.60 8.66
C VAL A 146 7.70 -9.13 9.72
N LEU A 147 6.65 -9.93 9.95
CA LEU A 147 5.74 -9.79 11.08
C LEU A 147 5.87 -11.00 11.99
N VAL A 148 5.94 -10.76 13.28
CA VAL A 148 5.94 -11.80 14.33
C VAL A 148 4.82 -11.51 15.30
N ALA A 149 3.91 -12.46 15.47
CA ALA A 149 2.83 -12.40 16.45
C ALA A 149 3.21 -13.27 17.65
N LEU A 150 3.20 -12.69 18.84
CA LEU A 150 3.46 -13.38 20.12
C LEU A 150 2.21 -13.29 20.99
N GLU A 151 1.55 -14.43 21.17
CA GLU A 151 0.40 -14.53 22.07
C GLU A 151 0.88 -14.92 23.48
N SER A 152 0.74 -13.99 24.43
CA SER A 152 1.21 -14.17 25.80
C SER A 152 0.63 -13.09 26.72
N THR A 153 0.52 -13.41 28.01
CA THR A 153 0.16 -12.46 29.07
C THR A 153 1.39 -11.72 29.66
N ALA A 154 2.60 -11.97 29.14
CA ALA A 154 3.80 -11.22 29.52
C ALA A 154 3.69 -9.74 29.14
N ASP A 155 4.52 -8.90 29.76
CA ASP A 155 4.50 -7.47 29.48
C ASP A 155 4.89 -7.17 28.00
N ALA A 156 4.24 -6.17 27.42
CA ALA A 156 4.39 -5.80 26.02
C ALA A 156 5.84 -5.44 25.64
N GLY A 157 6.62 -4.87 26.57
CA GLY A 157 8.02 -4.49 26.34
C GLY A 157 8.91 -5.71 26.14
N SER A 158 8.74 -6.73 26.98
CA SER A 158 9.45 -8.02 26.85
C SER A 158 9.08 -8.74 25.57
N LEU A 159 7.78 -8.78 25.22
CA LEU A 159 7.29 -9.38 23.99
C LEU A 159 7.84 -8.65 22.76
N THR A 160 7.85 -7.33 22.76
CA THR A 160 8.40 -6.52 21.65
C THR A 160 9.90 -6.81 21.46
N LYS A 161 10.66 -6.90 22.55
CA LYS A 161 12.09 -7.21 22.47
C LYS A 161 12.34 -8.61 21.89
N LEU A 162 11.62 -9.60 22.40
CA LEU A 162 11.70 -10.98 21.91
C LEU A 162 11.28 -11.08 20.45
N GLY A 163 10.13 -10.46 20.09
CA GLY A 163 9.62 -10.46 18.72
C GLY A 163 10.59 -9.85 17.72
N LYS A 164 11.27 -8.76 18.06
CA LYS A 164 12.34 -8.19 17.23
C LYS A 164 13.51 -9.12 17.01
N GLN A 165 13.92 -9.85 18.05
CA GLN A 165 15.00 -10.84 17.93
C GLN A 165 14.60 -11.97 16.98
N ILE A 166 13.38 -12.50 17.12
CA ILE A 166 12.84 -13.54 16.22
C ILE A 166 12.75 -13.03 14.80
N ALA A 167 12.23 -11.82 14.59
CA ALA A 167 12.03 -11.25 13.26
C ALA A 167 13.34 -10.98 12.49
N MET A 168 14.46 -10.82 13.20
CA MET A 168 15.80 -10.62 12.60
C MET A 168 16.47 -11.92 12.17
N HIS A 169 16.02 -13.08 12.66
CA HIS A 169 16.52 -14.41 12.29
C HIS A 169 15.72 -15.04 11.16
#